data_f8affa5ca07e4d7c2b66628436f9b596
#
_entry.id   f8affa5ca07e4d7c2b66628436f9b596
#
_cell.length_a   1.000
_cell.length_b   1.000
_cell.length_c   1.000
_cell.angle_alpha   90.00
_cell.angle_beta   90.00
_cell.angle_gamma   90.00
#
_symmetry.space_group_name_H-M   'P 1'
#
loop_
_entity.id
_entity.type
_entity.pdbx_description
1 polymer ?
#
loop_
_entity_poly.entity_id
_entity_poly.type
_entity_poly.pdbx_seq_one_letter_code
_entity_poly.pdbx_strand_id
1 'polypeptide(L)'
;MEVMLPPLRRKQTNTRVLTLIHSAHVKSNGEWIARCILTGFFVAPVEALPEISVTDVYFTHQRGYYMGFYAFSLAGSNYFAPIISGFISEGQGWQWVFYWPAIFLGCTFVFLFLLMEESNYTRKVEGVSVRSSSTHAGDATKVDEEKAEANTSQYTAASDDIRGASTKTFAQKLSVWQPSPGSNVLEHAKRSLMYLGWPVIFYSGFSYGSYLIWFNVLNATASIILGGPGYGFKPSMVGLSYVSCCIGVVCGALFSGRLSDWLTIKLARRNNGVMEAEHRLWPFAACVIMVPAFLILWGVGAAHGIHWFGLVFAMGCVAFTSSVGVTISVNYMIDSYHDISGDAIVTVILIRNTMSFAISYG
;
A
#
# COMPACT_ATOMS: atom_id res chain seq x y z
N MET A 1 -15.14 5.85 3.35
CA MET A 1 -13.75 6.38 3.28
C MET A 1 -13.50 7.19 2.00
N GLU A 2 -14.35 7.05 1.01
CA GLU A 2 -14.22 7.65 -0.33
C GLU A 2 -14.33 9.18 -0.41
N VAL A 3 -14.86 9.82 0.59
CA VAL A 3 -15.35 11.20 0.49
C VAL A 3 -14.44 12.26 1.10
N MET A 4 -13.38 11.86 1.79
CA MET A 4 -12.51 12.80 2.52
C MET A 4 -11.14 13.04 1.86
N LEU A 5 -10.92 12.56 0.64
CA LEU A 5 -9.60 12.35 0.06
C LEU A 5 -8.79 13.62 -0.32
N PRO A 6 -9.30 14.63 -1.06
CA PRO A 6 -8.47 15.75 -1.46
C PRO A 6 -8.12 16.74 -0.33
N PRO A 7 -9.07 17.15 0.52
CA PRO A 7 -8.73 18.06 1.61
C PRO A 7 -7.83 17.41 2.67
N LEU A 8 -7.98 16.10 2.92
CA LEU A 8 -7.08 15.36 3.81
C LEU A 8 -5.67 15.27 3.23
N ARG A 9 -5.50 14.98 1.95
CA ARG A 9 -4.18 14.97 1.29
C ARG A 9 -3.44 16.28 1.46
N ARG A 10 -4.12 17.41 1.21
CA ARG A 10 -3.50 18.75 1.32
C ARG A 10 -3.10 19.08 2.75
N LYS A 11 -4.00 18.87 3.72
CA LYS A 11 -3.68 19.08 5.14
C LYS A 11 -2.56 18.14 5.62
N GLN A 12 -2.61 16.91 5.19
CA GLN A 12 -1.67 15.87 5.56
C GLN A 12 -0.25 16.15 5.06
N THR A 13 -0.11 16.56 3.79
CA THR A 13 1.20 16.91 3.22
C THR A 13 1.81 18.09 3.94
N ASN A 14 1.01 19.12 4.25
CA ASN A 14 1.47 20.30 4.97
C ASN A 14 1.96 19.97 6.38
N THR A 15 1.19 19.16 7.12
CA THR A 15 1.58 18.75 8.48
C THR A 15 2.81 17.84 8.46
N ARG A 16 2.99 17.01 7.43
CA ARG A 16 4.22 16.20 7.26
C ARG A 16 5.46 17.04 7.02
N VAL A 17 5.37 18.10 6.23
CA VAL A 17 6.48 19.06 6.07
C VAL A 17 6.88 19.64 7.42
N LEU A 18 5.92 20.08 8.21
CA LEU A 18 6.17 20.64 9.56
C LEU A 18 6.78 19.60 10.50
N THR A 19 6.28 18.36 10.51
CA THR A 19 6.84 17.29 11.36
C THR A 19 8.25 16.89 10.94
N LEU A 20 8.59 16.93 9.65
CA LEU A 20 9.95 16.67 9.16
C LEU A 20 10.92 17.78 9.59
N ILE A 21 10.54 19.05 9.43
CA ILE A 21 11.37 20.17 9.88
C ILE A 21 11.58 20.13 11.39
N HIS A 22 10.50 19.85 12.15
CA HIS A 22 10.62 19.68 13.61
C HIS A 22 11.54 18.52 13.97
N SER A 23 11.55 17.43 13.19
CA SER A 23 12.43 16.27 13.40
C SER A 23 13.92 16.61 13.38
N ALA A 24 14.32 17.59 12.58
CA ALA A 24 15.71 18.03 12.50
C ALA A 24 16.17 18.83 13.74
N HIS A 25 15.24 19.32 14.55
CA HIS A 25 15.51 20.19 15.71
C HIS A 25 15.22 19.55 17.06
N VAL A 26 14.78 18.31 17.11
CA VAL A 26 14.44 17.58 18.35
C VAL A 26 15.66 17.42 19.24
N LYS A 27 15.52 17.82 20.53
CA LYS A 27 16.58 17.74 21.54
C LYS A 27 16.23 16.83 22.72
N SER A 28 14.95 16.51 22.89
CA SER A 28 14.43 15.77 24.05
C SER A 28 13.77 14.45 23.61
N ASN A 29 13.89 13.40 24.44
CA ASN A 29 13.22 12.12 24.20
C ASN A 29 11.68 12.25 24.15
N GLY A 30 11.10 13.15 24.98
CA GLY A 30 9.65 13.40 24.96
C GLY A 30 9.19 14.02 23.65
N GLU A 31 9.93 14.99 23.12
CA GLU A 31 9.66 15.59 21.79
C GLU A 31 9.78 14.55 20.68
N TRP A 32 10.79 13.64 20.78
CA TRP A 32 10.96 12.56 19.83
C TRP A 32 9.75 11.63 19.78
N ILE A 33 9.25 11.20 20.93
CA ILE A 33 8.06 10.34 21.04
C ILE A 33 6.82 11.06 20.50
N ALA A 34 6.57 12.31 20.91
CA ALA A 34 5.46 13.10 20.40
C ALA A 34 5.49 13.26 18.88
N ARG A 35 6.67 13.52 18.33
CA ARG A 35 6.89 13.55 16.89
C ARG A 35 6.57 12.23 16.21
N CYS A 36 7.02 11.09 16.76
CA CYS A 36 6.74 9.77 16.19
C CYS A 36 5.24 9.50 16.13
N ILE A 37 4.50 9.85 17.18
CA ILE A 37 3.03 9.70 17.23
C ILE A 37 2.37 10.57 16.15
N LEU A 38 2.74 11.86 16.08
CA LEU A 38 2.19 12.77 15.06
C LEU A 38 2.52 12.31 13.64
N THR A 39 3.78 11.96 13.40
CA THR A 39 4.20 11.45 12.08
C THR A 39 3.42 10.21 11.70
N GLY A 40 3.27 9.24 12.60
CA GLY A 40 2.50 8.01 12.37
C GLY A 40 1.05 8.29 12.02
N PHE A 41 0.39 9.19 12.75
CA PHE A 41 -0.99 9.59 12.47
C PHE A 41 -1.16 10.19 11.07
N PHE A 42 -0.24 11.07 10.65
CA PHE A 42 -0.32 11.70 9.33
C PHE A 42 0.24 10.84 8.20
N VAL A 43 1.01 9.78 8.48
CA VAL A 43 1.51 8.85 7.47
C VAL A 43 0.51 7.72 7.19
N ALA A 44 -0.29 7.34 8.17
CA ALA A 44 -1.21 6.20 8.04
C ALA A 44 -2.07 6.17 6.76
N PRO A 45 -2.70 7.29 6.30
CA PRO A 45 -3.48 7.28 5.05
C PRO A 45 -2.64 7.21 3.77
N VAL A 46 -1.31 7.39 3.83
CA VAL A 46 -0.46 7.43 2.62
C VAL A 46 -0.39 6.08 1.91
N GLU A 47 -0.54 4.99 2.63
CA GLU A 47 -0.56 3.65 2.02
C GLU A 47 -1.90 3.39 1.31
N ALA A 48 -3.02 3.78 1.89
CA ALA A 48 -4.35 3.52 1.33
C ALA A 48 -4.78 4.50 0.23
N LEU A 49 -4.37 5.78 0.33
CA LEU A 49 -4.81 6.83 -0.59
C LEU A 49 -4.42 6.60 -2.06
N PRO A 50 -3.19 6.20 -2.40
CA PRO A 50 -2.84 5.92 -3.79
C PRO A 50 -3.60 4.71 -4.36
N GLU A 51 -3.83 3.67 -3.58
CA GLU A 51 -4.58 2.49 -3.99
C GLU A 51 -6.02 2.87 -4.39
N ILE A 52 -6.70 3.64 -3.54
CA ILE A 52 -8.05 4.14 -3.83
C ILE A 52 -8.02 5.04 -5.07
N SER A 53 -7.01 5.92 -5.20
CA SER A 53 -6.92 6.80 -6.37
C SER A 53 -6.73 6.05 -7.68
N VAL A 54 -5.98 4.96 -7.68
CA VAL A 54 -5.83 4.10 -8.86
C VAL A 54 -7.15 3.42 -9.21
N THR A 55 -7.91 2.98 -8.21
CA THR A 55 -9.22 2.36 -8.45
C THR A 55 -10.26 3.35 -8.97
N ASP A 56 -10.17 4.63 -8.61
CA ASP A 56 -11.09 5.68 -9.05
C ASP A 56 -10.79 6.20 -10.46
N VAL A 57 -9.50 6.32 -10.80
CA VAL A 57 -9.06 6.94 -12.06
C VAL A 57 -9.00 5.94 -13.21
N TYR A 58 -8.54 4.71 -12.96
CA TYR A 58 -8.26 3.74 -14.02
C TYR A 58 -9.37 2.69 -14.18
N PHE A 59 -9.59 2.27 -15.44
CA PHE A 59 -10.52 1.19 -15.75
C PHE A 59 -10.04 -0.16 -15.17
N THR A 60 -10.97 -1.06 -14.88
CA THR A 60 -10.72 -2.36 -14.25
C THR A 60 -9.62 -3.17 -14.93
N HIS A 61 -9.54 -3.15 -16.27
CA HIS A 61 -8.53 -3.88 -17.04
C HIS A 61 -7.12 -3.26 -16.96
N GLN A 62 -6.98 -2.00 -16.54
CA GLN A 62 -5.69 -1.30 -16.41
C GLN A 62 -5.22 -1.20 -14.97
N ARG A 63 -6.10 -1.40 -14.00
CA ARG A 63 -5.80 -1.27 -12.55
C ARG A 63 -4.60 -2.10 -12.13
N GLY A 64 -4.50 -3.35 -12.61
CA GLY A 64 -3.40 -4.25 -12.24
C GLY A 64 -2.02 -3.69 -12.58
N TYR A 65 -1.88 -3.06 -13.75
CA TYR A 65 -0.61 -2.45 -14.17
C TYR A 65 -0.22 -1.28 -13.26
N TYR A 66 -1.13 -0.34 -13.01
CA TYR A 66 -0.85 0.85 -12.18
C TYR A 66 -0.70 0.52 -10.69
N MET A 67 -1.43 -0.48 -10.19
CA MET A 67 -1.23 -1.01 -8.84
C MET A 67 0.14 -1.68 -8.69
N GLY A 68 0.59 -2.41 -9.71
CA GLY A 68 1.94 -2.99 -9.74
C GLY A 68 3.02 -1.91 -9.72
N PHE A 69 2.86 -0.82 -10.47
CA PHE A 69 3.77 0.31 -10.45
C PHE A 69 3.80 1.02 -9.10
N TYR A 70 2.64 1.21 -8.46
CA TYR A 70 2.54 1.75 -7.11
C TYR A 70 3.26 0.85 -6.08
N ALA A 71 2.99 -0.44 -6.11
CA ALA A 71 3.62 -1.40 -5.19
C ALA A 71 5.15 -1.45 -5.38
N PHE A 72 5.63 -1.41 -6.63
CA PHE A 72 7.06 -1.32 -6.94
C PHE A 72 7.68 -0.03 -6.39
N SER A 73 7.02 1.12 -6.56
CA SER A 73 7.50 2.40 -6.04
C SER A 73 7.53 2.44 -4.52
N LEU A 74 6.51 1.87 -3.87
CA LEU A 74 6.43 1.77 -2.41
C LEU A 74 7.54 0.87 -1.84
N ALA A 75 7.71 -0.32 -2.40
CA ALA A 75 8.79 -1.23 -2.00
C ALA A 75 10.17 -0.63 -2.29
N GLY A 76 10.36 -0.06 -3.49
CA GLY A 76 11.61 0.58 -3.89
C GLY A 76 12.01 1.70 -2.94
N SER A 77 11.08 2.57 -2.54
CA SER A 77 11.38 3.69 -1.65
C SER A 77 11.97 3.24 -0.30
N ASN A 78 11.50 2.13 0.26
CA ASN A 78 12.00 1.60 1.53
C ASN A 78 13.47 1.18 1.48
N TYR A 79 13.97 0.78 0.32
CA TYR A 79 15.34 0.32 0.15
C TYR A 79 16.26 1.39 -0.43
N PHE A 80 15.76 2.29 -1.27
CA PHE A 80 16.51 3.42 -1.79
C PHE A 80 16.72 4.52 -0.75
N ALA A 81 15.80 4.72 0.18
CA ALA A 81 15.91 5.77 1.19
C ALA A 81 17.17 5.61 2.08
N PRO A 82 17.51 4.42 2.62
CA PRO A 82 18.74 4.23 3.37
C PRO A 82 20.01 4.52 2.56
N ILE A 83 20.03 4.20 1.26
CA ILE A 83 21.16 4.48 0.38
C ILE A 83 21.38 5.99 0.30
N ILE A 84 20.35 6.74 -0.05
CA ILE A 84 20.42 8.19 -0.19
C ILE A 84 20.75 8.86 1.15
N SER A 85 20.10 8.41 2.24
CA SER A 85 20.32 8.97 3.57
C SER A 85 21.74 8.74 4.09
N GLY A 86 22.35 7.61 3.74
CA GLY A 86 23.76 7.33 4.08
C GLY A 86 24.72 8.35 3.47
N PHE A 87 24.58 8.66 2.18
CA PHE A 87 25.40 9.67 1.50
C PHE A 87 25.12 11.08 2.01
N ILE A 88 23.88 11.45 2.25
CA ILE A 88 23.52 12.76 2.80
C ILE A 88 24.10 12.91 4.21
N SER A 89 23.96 11.90 5.05
CA SER A 89 24.43 11.92 6.43
C SER A 89 25.96 12.10 6.51
N GLU A 90 26.72 11.47 5.61
CA GLU A 90 28.18 11.62 5.57
C GLU A 90 28.61 12.99 4.99
N GLY A 91 27.93 13.48 3.95
CA GLY A 91 28.32 14.71 3.25
C GLY A 91 27.84 16.01 3.90
N GLN A 92 26.60 16.03 4.38
CA GLN A 92 25.89 17.23 4.84
C GLN A 92 25.50 17.17 6.32
N GLY A 93 25.56 16.00 6.94
CA GLY A 93 25.13 15.76 8.31
C GLY A 93 23.71 15.18 8.41
N TRP A 94 23.43 14.58 9.57
CA TRP A 94 22.17 13.84 9.81
C TRP A 94 20.88 14.68 9.71
N GLN A 95 20.98 15.99 9.96
CA GLN A 95 19.84 16.91 9.89
C GLN A 95 19.30 17.05 8.46
N TRP A 96 20.18 17.02 7.47
CA TRP A 96 19.82 17.13 6.06
C TRP A 96 19.02 15.93 5.55
N VAL A 97 19.11 14.80 6.23
CA VAL A 97 18.26 13.63 5.95
C VAL A 97 16.75 13.95 6.14
N PHE A 98 16.41 14.94 6.99
CA PHE A 98 15.06 15.43 7.20
C PHE A 98 14.71 16.64 6.32
N TYR A 99 15.67 17.52 6.04
CA TYR A 99 15.41 18.72 5.23
C TYR A 99 15.15 18.39 3.77
N TRP A 100 15.89 17.48 3.16
CA TRP A 100 15.67 17.10 1.76
C TRP A 100 14.27 16.54 1.51
N PRO A 101 13.77 15.56 2.26
CA PRO A 101 12.39 15.11 2.12
C PRO A 101 11.35 16.21 2.39
N ALA A 102 11.62 17.12 3.32
CA ALA A 102 10.70 18.25 3.59
C ALA A 102 10.62 19.20 2.38
N ILE A 103 11.73 19.51 1.73
CA ILE A 103 11.79 20.34 0.50
C ILE A 103 11.01 19.64 -0.63
N PHE A 104 11.31 18.37 -0.92
CA PHE A 104 10.63 17.63 -1.97
C PHE A 104 9.13 17.50 -1.70
N LEU A 105 8.74 17.25 -0.46
CA LEU A 105 7.34 17.17 -0.06
C LEU A 105 6.65 18.53 -0.20
N GLY A 106 7.32 19.63 0.12
CA GLY A 106 6.84 20.99 -0.09
C GLY A 106 6.62 21.31 -1.57
N CYS A 107 7.57 20.98 -2.44
CA CYS A 107 7.43 21.11 -3.88
C CYS A 107 6.26 20.25 -4.41
N THR A 108 6.18 18.99 -3.97
CA THR A 108 5.07 18.08 -4.33
C THR A 108 3.72 18.63 -3.85
N PHE A 109 3.69 19.24 -2.66
CA PHE A 109 2.47 19.88 -2.15
C PHE A 109 2.00 20.99 -3.07
N VAL A 110 2.90 21.90 -3.48
CA VAL A 110 2.56 23.00 -4.41
C VAL A 110 2.08 22.44 -5.75
N PHE A 111 2.78 21.44 -6.29
CA PHE A 111 2.42 20.78 -7.54
C PHE A 111 1.03 20.13 -7.46
N LEU A 112 0.75 19.34 -6.43
CA LEU A 112 -0.55 18.69 -6.24
C LEU A 112 -1.67 19.72 -5.94
N PHE A 113 -1.33 20.81 -5.23
CA PHE A 113 -2.30 21.86 -4.95
C PHE A 113 -2.77 22.57 -6.21
N LEU A 114 -1.86 22.82 -7.15
CA LEU A 114 -2.17 23.57 -8.38
C LEU A 114 -2.74 22.68 -9.49
N LEU A 115 -2.25 21.45 -9.62
CA LEU A 115 -2.53 20.62 -10.80
C LEU A 115 -3.49 19.45 -10.55
N MET A 116 -3.65 19.00 -9.29
CA MET A 116 -4.48 17.85 -9.02
C MET A 116 -5.93 18.25 -8.73
N GLU A 117 -6.82 17.86 -9.62
CA GLU A 117 -8.26 17.90 -9.41
C GLU A 117 -8.72 16.76 -8.47
N GLU A 118 -9.95 16.89 -7.96
CA GLU A 118 -10.58 15.86 -7.15
C GLU A 118 -10.86 14.62 -8.01
N SER A 119 -10.31 13.48 -7.61
CA SER A 119 -10.49 12.20 -8.32
C SER A 119 -11.81 11.48 -7.99
N ASN A 120 -12.48 11.89 -6.91
CA ASN A 120 -13.74 11.29 -6.49
C ASN A 120 -14.91 11.85 -7.34
N TYR A 121 -15.17 11.16 -8.44
CA TYR A 121 -16.29 11.45 -9.32
C TYR A 121 -17.34 10.35 -9.20
N THR A 122 -18.50 10.69 -8.71
CA THR A 122 -19.67 9.79 -8.74
C THR A 122 -20.11 9.60 -10.18
N ARG A 123 -19.69 8.50 -10.81
CA ARG A 123 -20.21 8.13 -12.13
C ARG A 123 -21.69 7.80 -11.95
N LYS A 124 -22.57 8.61 -12.50
CA LYS A 124 -23.96 8.21 -12.73
C LYS A 124 -23.88 7.07 -13.75
N VAL A 125 -24.04 5.84 -13.29
CA VAL A 125 -24.20 4.69 -14.19
C VAL A 125 -25.60 4.87 -14.79
N GLU A 126 -25.64 5.30 -16.05
CA GLU A 126 -26.88 5.21 -16.81
C GLU A 126 -27.29 3.76 -16.83
N GLY A 127 -28.45 3.47 -16.22
CA GLY A 127 -28.91 2.14 -15.99
C GLY A 127 -29.02 1.38 -17.30
N VAL A 128 -28.18 0.40 -17.48
CA VAL A 128 -28.51 -0.75 -18.31
C VAL A 128 -29.71 -1.38 -17.61
N SER A 129 -30.90 -1.11 -18.12
CA SER A 129 -32.11 -1.82 -17.70
C SER A 129 -31.83 -3.29 -17.97
N VAL A 130 -31.55 -4.04 -16.91
CA VAL A 130 -31.53 -5.51 -16.96
C VAL A 130 -32.94 -5.89 -17.37
N ARG A 131 -33.07 -6.22 -18.63
CA ARG A 131 -34.29 -6.79 -19.21
C ARG A 131 -34.47 -8.15 -18.54
N SER A 132 -35.15 -8.15 -17.41
CA SER A 132 -35.65 -9.40 -16.84
C SER A 132 -36.62 -9.99 -17.88
N SER A 133 -36.14 -10.97 -18.62
CA SER A 133 -36.89 -11.82 -19.50
C SER A 133 -37.79 -12.72 -18.63
N SER A 134 -38.93 -12.19 -18.19
CA SER A 134 -40.02 -13.00 -17.74
C SER A 134 -40.80 -13.45 -18.98
N THR A 135 -40.56 -14.69 -19.38
CA THR A 135 -41.32 -15.43 -20.37
C THR A 135 -42.77 -15.60 -19.88
N HIS A 136 -43.69 -14.78 -20.36
CA HIS A 136 -45.09 -15.15 -20.46
C HIS A 136 -45.63 -14.62 -21.77
N ALA A 137 -45.94 -15.53 -22.65
CA ALA A 137 -46.68 -15.32 -23.90
C ALA A 137 -48.10 -14.92 -23.59
N GLY A 138 -48.59 -13.85 -24.19
CA GLY A 138 -49.99 -13.50 -24.21
C GLY A 138 -50.22 -11.99 -24.26
N ASP A 139 -50.67 -11.57 -25.43
CA ASP A 139 -51.30 -10.27 -25.73
C ASP A 139 -50.40 -9.05 -25.94
N ALA A 140 -49.84 -8.99 -27.13
CA ALA A 140 -49.05 -7.86 -27.63
C ALA A 140 -49.91 -7.06 -28.62
N THR A 141 -50.27 -5.80 -28.27
CA THR A 141 -50.43 -4.74 -29.30
C THR A 141 -50.76 -3.34 -28.72
N LYS A 142 -51.11 -3.19 -27.44
CA LYS A 142 -51.40 -1.86 -26.86
C LYS A 142 -50.42 -1.37 -25.76
N VAL A 143 -49.51 -2.23 -25.34
CA VAL A 143 -48.59 -1.92 -24.24
C VAL A 143 -47.27 -1.32 -24.75
N ASP A 144 -46.97 -1.44 -26.05
CA ASP A 144 -45.67 -1.03 -26.60
C ASP A 144 -45.57 0.48 -26.92
N GLU A 145 -46.70 1.15 -27.24
CA GLU A 145 -46.69 2.60 -27.48
C GLU A 145 -46.57 3.40 -26.16
N GLU A 146 -47.26 3.04 -25.12
CA GLU A 146 -47.21 3.69 -23.82
C GLU A 146 -45.86 3.49 -23.12
N LYS A 147 -45.18 2.36 -23.33
CA LYS A 147 -43.82 2.11 -22.87
C LYS A 147 -42.74 2.83 -23.68
N ALA A 148 -43.00 3.05 -24.96
CA ALA A 148 -42.08 3.81 -25.81
C ALA A 148 -42.09 5.29 -25.47
N GLU A 149 -43.25 5.89 -25.17
CA GLU A 149 -43.37 7.28 -24.72
C GLU A 149 -42.79 7.48 -23.31
N ALA A 150 -43.03 6.57 -22.37
CA ALA A 150 -42.44 6.61 -21.04
C ALA A 150 -40.89 6.51 -21.07
N ASN A 151 -40.35 5.64 -21.91
CA ASN A 151 -38.92 5.52 -22.11
C ASN A 151 -38.34 6.80 -22.76
N THR A 152 -39.00 7.38 -23.76
CA THR A 152 -38.55 8.61 -24.42
C THR A 152 -38.57 9.79 -23.45
N SER A 153 -39.57 9.92 -22.60
CA SER A 153 -39.65 10.94 -21.54
C SER A 153 -38.53 10.76 -20.52
N GLN A 154 -38.17 9.54 -20.18
CA GLN A 154 -37.10 9.23 -19.22
C GLN A 154 -35.71 9.50 -19.80
N TYR A 155 -35.51 9.25 -21.09
CA TYR A 155 -34.27 9.64 -21.80
C TYR A 155 -34.12 11.14 -21.97
N THR A 156 -35.21 11.86 -22.19
CA THR A 156 -35.18 13.34 -22.32
C THR A 156 -34.89 13.99 -20.95
N ALA A 157 -35.51 13.51 -19.87
CA ALA A 157 -35.24 13.98 -18.52
C ALA A 157 -33.79 13.69 -18.08
N ALA A 158 -33.23 12.53 -18.43
CA ALA A 158 -31.85 12.20 -18.16
C ALA A 158 -30.84 13.06 -18.97
N SER A 159 -31.19 13.41 -20.21
CA SER A 159 -30.34 14.29 -21.05
C SER A 159 -30.36 15.75 -20.59
N ASP A 160 -31.47 16.23 -20.02
CA ASP A 160 -31.57 17.58 -19.46
C ASP A 160 -30.84 17.70 -18.11
N ASP A 161 -30.83 16.64 -17.30
CA ASP A 161 -30.04 16.55 -16.05
C ASP A 161 -28.52 16.56 -16.33
N ILE A 162 -28.09 16.01 -17.47
CA ILE A 162 -26.68 16.04 -17.90
C ILE A 162 -26.27 17.45 -18.39
N ARG A 163 -27.19 18.17 -19.04
CA ARG A 163 -26.97 19.57 -19.48
C ARG A 163 -26.96 20.56 -18.33
N GLY A 164 -27.62 20.26 -17.21
CA GLY A 164 -27.68 21.10 -16.01
C GLY A 164 -26.51 20.92 -15.04
N ALA A 165 -25.61 19.97 -15.23
CA ALA A 165 -24.42 19.78 -14.41
C ALA A 165 -23.41 20.92 -14.70
N SER A 166 -23.52 22.02 -13.96
CA SER A 166 -22.58 23.15 -14.06
C SER A 166 -21.16 22.63 -13.78
N THR A 167 -20.26 22.85 -14.73
CA THR A 167 -18.84 22.56 -14.55
C THR A 167 -18.30 23.37 -13.38
N LYS A 168 -17.73 22.67 -12.37
CA LYS A 168 -17.15 23.33 -11.19
C LYS A 168 -16.12 24.36 -11.63
N THR A 169 -16.22 25.58 -11.15
CA THR A 169 -15.22 26.65 -11.39
C THR A 169 -13.90 26.27 -10.73
N PHE A 170 -12.79 26.78 -11.27
CA PHE A 170 -11.44 26.50 -10.75
C PHE A 170 -11.32 26.77 -9.23
N ALA A 171 -11.94 27.85 -8.74
CA ALA A 171 -11.99 28.15 -7.31
C ALA A 171 -12.76 27.10 -6.49
N GLN A 172 -13.82 26.52 -7.02
CA GLN A 172 -14.58 25.43 -6.39
C GLN A 172 -13.78 24.12 -6.40
N LYS A 173 -12.96 23.88 -7.42
CA LYS A 173 -12.05 22.73 -7.50
C LYS A 173 -10.90 22.83 -6.50
N LEU A 174 -10.48 24.04 -6.13
CA LEU A 174 -9.47 24.30 -5.11
C LEU A 174 -10.01 24.24 -3.67
N SER A 175 -11.31 24.10 -3.47
CA SER A 175 -11.92 24.08 -2.13
C SER A 175 -11.34 22.95 -1.28
N VAL A 176 -10.85 23.30 -0.09
CA VAL A 176 -10.23 22.38 0.87
C VAL A 176 -11.27 21.59 1.67
N TRP A 177 -12.53 22.01 1.64
CA TRP A 177 -13.61 21.40 2.40
C TRP A 177 -14.80 21.12 1.50
N GLN A 178 -15.05 19.87 1.20
CA GLN A 178 -16.26 19.41 0.53
C GLN A 178 -16.93 18.35 1.42
N PRO A 179 -17.99 18.71 2.18
CA PRO A 179 -18.72 17.74 2.97
C PRO A 179 -19.49 16.82 2.05
N SER A 180 -19.27 15.51 2.17
CA SER A 180 -20.09 14.50 1.52
C SER A 180 -21.18 14.03 2.45
N PRO A 181 -22.44 14.10 2.02
CA PRO A 181 -23.52 13.51 2.76
C PRO A 181 -23.41 11.98 2.72
N GLY A 182 -23.27 11.34 3.89
CA GLY A 182 -23.42 9.90 4.06
C GLY A 182 -22.19 9.07 4.39
N SER A 183 -21.00 9.64 4.59
CA SER A 183 -19.83 8.85 5.00
C SER A 183 -19.79 8.63 6.52
N ASN A 184 -20.25 7.48 6.99
CA ASN A 184 -20.11 7.07 8.37
C ASN A 184 -18.72 6.48 8.61
N VAL A 185 -17.71 7.34 8.88
CA VAL A 185 -16.33 6.93 9.20
C VAL A 185 -16.30 5.90 10.33
N LEU A 186 -17.18 6.05 11.32
CA LEU A 186 -17.30 5.13 12.44
C LEU A 186 -17.78 3.74 12.01
N GLU A 187 -18.65 3.67 11.01
CA GLU A 187 -19.14 2.38 10.48
C GLU A 187 -18.04 1.64 9.73
N HIS A 188 -17.25 2.32 8.92
CA HIS A 188 -16.07 1.73 8.26
C HIS A 188 -15.02 1.25 9.27
N ALA A 189 -14.75 2.05 10.31
CA ALA A 189 -13.84 1.63 11.38
C ALA A 189 -14.36 0.39 12.12
N LYS A 190 -15.67 0.33 12.39
CA LYS A 190 -16.31 -0.84 13.01
C LYS A 190 -16.23 -2.08 12.11
N ARG A 191 -16.43 -1.93 10.79
CA ARG A 191 -16.28 -3.04 9.84
C ARG A 191 -14.86 -3.57 9.81
N SER A 192 -13.84 -2.69 9.75
CA SER A 192 -12.43 -3.11 9.79
C SER A 192 -12.09 -3.88 11.08
N LEU A 193 -12.65 -3.49 12.23
CA LEU A 193 -12.48 -4.25 13.48
C LEU A 193 -13.23 -5.58 13.47
N MET A 194 -14.40 -5.65 12.84
CA MET A 194 -15.16 -6.90 12.71
C MET A 194 -14.41 -7.93 11.85
N TYR A 195 -13.73 -7.50 10.79
CA TYR A 195 -12.92 -8.38 9.93
C TYR A 195 -11.70 -8.98 10.64
N LEU A 196 -11.31 -8.44 11.80
CA LEU A 196 -10.26 -9.03 12.63
C LEU A 196 -10.59 -10.47 13.09
N GLY A 197 -11.88 -10.77 13.25
CA GLY A 197 -12.36 -12.12 13.58
C GLY A 197 -12.39 -13.10 12.40
N TRP A 198 -12.08 -12.67 11.18
CA TRP A 198 -12.12 -13.56 10.02
C TRP A 198 -10.77 -14.25 9.84
N PRO A 199 -10.72 -15.60 9.87
CA PRO A 199 -9.45 -16.34 9.98
C PRO A 199 -8.49 -16.09 8.81
N VAL A 200 -8.99 -15.99 7.58
CA VAL A 200 -8.15 -15.75 6.40
C VAL A 200 -7.54 -14.34 6.41
N ILE A 201 -8.33 -13.32 6.80
CA ILE A 201 -7.87 -11.93 6.87
C ILE A 201 -6.85 -11.79 8.00
N PHE A 202 -7.13 -12.40 9.16
CA PHE A 202 -6.19 -12.41 10.28
C PHE A 202 -4.89 -13.13 9.92
N TYR A 203 -4.97 -14.32 9.32
CA TYR A 203 -3.80 -15.06 8.86
C TYR A 203 -2.97 -14.27 7.86
N SER A 204 -3.62 -13.63 6.90
CA SER A 204 -2.93 -12.79 5.90
C SER A 204 -2.21 -11.61 6.54
N GLY A 205 -2.88 -10.91 7.47
CA GLY A 205 -2.26 -9.81 8.23
C GLY A 205 -1.10 -10.25 9.12
N PHE A 206 -1.27 -11.38 9.82
CA PHE A 206 -0.23 -11.97 10.64
C PHE A 206 0.97 -12.43 9.83
N SER A 207 0.73 -13.13 8.71
CA SER A 207 1.78 -13.56 7.79
C SER A 207 2.54 -12.37 7.21
N TYR A 208 1.82 -11.38 6.68
CA TYR A 208 2.43 -10.14 6.18
C TYR A 208 3.30 -9.47 7.24
N GLY A 209 2.75 -9.28 8.46
CA GLY A 209 3.48 -8.68 9.58
C GLY A 209 4.74 -9.47 9.94
N SER A 210 4.65 -10.78 10.01
CA SER A 210 5.78 -11.66 10.36
C SER A 210 6.97 -11.52 9.42
N TYR A 211 6.75 -11.41 8.11
CA TYR A 211 7.84 -11.20 7.16
C TYR A 211 8.41 -9.78 7.23
N LEU A 212 7.59 -8.78 7.45
CA LEU A 212 8.03 -7.39 7.51
C LEU A 212 8.81 -7.07 8.80
N ILE A 213 8.44 -7.69 9.91
CA ILE A 213 9.12 -7.54 11.21
C ILE A 213 10.62 -7.81 11.09
N TRP A 214 11.01 -8.91 10.47
CA TRP A 214 12.42 -9.28 10.35
C TRP A 214 13.23 -8.27 9.56
N PHE A 215 12.62 -7.67 8.54
CA PHE A 215 13.24 -6.58 7.81
C PHE A 215 13.38 -5.31 8.66
N ASN A 216 12.40 -4.99 9.51
CA ASN A 216 12.48 -3.86 10.43
C ASN A 216 13.57 -4.05 11.48
N VAL A 217 13.70 -5.25 12.06
CA VAL A 217 14.79 -5.61 12.99
C VAL A 217 16.15 -5.46 12.30
N LEU A 218 16.27 -5.95 11.07
CA LEU A 218 17.49 -5.79 10.28
C LEU A 218 17.82 -4.32 10.04
N ASN A 219 16.84 -3.48 9.68
CA ASN A 219 17.03 -2.04 9.51
C ASN A 219 17.52 -1.36 10.79
N ALA A 220 16.94 -1.71 11.94
CA ALA A 220 17.34 -1.15 13.23
C ALA A 220 18.78 -1.53 13.62
N THR A 221 19.20 -2.75 13.30
CA THR A 221 20.52 -3.27 13.68
C THR A 221 21.62 -3.02 12.65
N ALA A 222 21.27 -2.77 11.38
CA ALA A 222 22.23 -2.65 10.30
C ALA A 222 23.30 -1.53 10.54
N SER A 223 22.88 -0.35 10.96
CA SER A 223 23.80 0.74 11.24
C SER A 223 24.67 0.48 12.46
N ILE A 224 24.15 -0.22 13.47
CA ILE A 224 24.85 -0.57 14.70
C ILE A 224 25.92 -1.62 14.42
N ILE A 225 25.56 -2.66 13.65
CA ILE A 225 26.46 -3.79 13.36
C ILE A 225 27.55 -3.37 12.36
N LEU A 226 27.15 -2.82 11.21
CA LEU A 226 28.10 -2.47 10.15
C LEU A 226 28.93 -1.21 10.48
N GLY A 227 28.34 -0.24 11.18
CA GLY A 227 29.04 0.97 11.64
C GLY A 227 29.83 0.78 12.95
N GLY A 228 29.60 -0.35 13.66
CA GLY A 228 30.26 -0.67 14.90
C GLY A 228 31.77 -1.01 14.74
N PRO A 229 32.48 -1.19 15.87
CA PRO A 229 33.94 -1.39 15.87
C PRO A 229 34.40 -2.65 15.14
N GLY A 230 33.49 -3.62 14.89
CA GLY A 230 33.81 -4.86 14.16
C GLY A 230 34.04 -4.65 12.66
N TYR A 231 33.28 -3.77 12.03
CA TYR A 231 33.34 -3.53 10.58
C TYR A 231 33.74 -2.09 10.22
N GLY A 232 33.42 -1.10 11.06
CA GLY A 232 33.83 0.27 10.92
C GLY A 232 33.35 0.98 9.64
N PHE A 233 32.21 0.59 9.10
CA PHE A 233 31.68 1.18 7.87
C PHE A 233 31.23 2.61 8.11
N LYS A 234 31.59 3.50 7.17
CA LYS A 234 31.06 4.85 7.12
C LYS A 234 29.56 4.84 6.81
N PRO A 235 28.79 5.88 7.18
CA PRO A 235 27.35 5.95 6.89
C PRO A 235 26.98 5.71 5.41
N SER A 236 27.79 6.18 4.47
CA SER A 236 27.59 5.93 3.03
C SER A 236 27.75 4.45 2.66
N MET A 237 28.72 3.76 3.28
CA MET A 237 28.97 2.33 3.05
C MET A 237 27.84 1.47 3.64
N VAL A 238 27.35 1.85 4.82
CA VAL A 238 26.13 1.22 5.41
C VAL A 238 24.93 1.45 4.50
N GLY A 239 24.75 2.66 3.98
CA GLY A 239 23.70 2.94 2.98
C GLY A 239 23.87 2.09 1.72
N LEU A 240 25.08 1.98 1.18
CA LEU A 240 25.38 1.20 -0.03
C LEU A 240 25.09 -0.30 0.13
N SER A 241 25.21 -0.87 1.35
CA SER A 241 24.87 -2.26 1.60
C SER A 241 23.40 -2.59 1.32
N TYR A 242 22.48 -1.60 1.36
CA TYR A 242 21.08 -1.75 0.99
C TYR A 242 20.84 -1.99 -0.51
N VAL A 243 21.86 -1.83 -1.37
CA VAL A 243 21.77 -2.23 -2.78
C VAL A 243 21.50 -3.73 -2.88
N SER A 244 22.05 -4.55 -1.98
CA SER A 244 21.72 -5.98 -1.92
C SER A 244 20.23 -6.23 -1.65
N CYS A 245 19.61 -5.40 -0.79
CA CYS A 245 18.17 -5.47 -0.52
C CYS A 245 17.36 -5.09 -1.77
N CYS A 246 17.78 -4.07 -2.53
CA CYS A 246 17.13 -3.72 -3.80
C CYS A 246 17.16 -4.88 -4.79
N ILE A 247 18.30 -5.55 -4.93
CA ILE A 247 18.43 -6.75 -5.77
C ILE A 247 17.53 -7.87 -5.24
N GLY A 248 17.53 -8.12 -3.93
CA GLY A 248 16.70 -9.10 -3.27
C GLY A 248 15.21 -8.90 -3.54
N VAL A 249 14.72 -7.65 -3.45
CA VAL A 249 13.31 -7.32 -3.73
C VAL A 249 12.95 -7.54 -5.20
N VAL A 250 13.80 -7.14 -6.13
CA VAL A 250 13.57 -7.38 -7.56
C VAL A 250 13.48 -8.88 -7.85
N CYS A 251 14.39 -9.67 -7.32
CA CYS A 251 14.35 -11.13 -7.42
C CYS A 251 13.10 -11.70 -6.75
N GLY A 252 12.71 -11.19 -5.58
CA GLY A 252 11.51 -11.59 -4.84
C GLY A 252 10.22 -11.28 -5.60
N ALA A 253 10.13 -10.12 -6.22
CA ALA A 253 8.99 -9.73 -7.04
C ALA A 253 8.85 -10.62 -8.30
N LEU A 254 9.95 -10.95 -8.95
CA LEU A 254 9.95 -11.88 -10.09
C LEU A 254 9.56 -13.31 -9.66
N PHE A 255 10.05 -13.75 -8.50
CA PHE A 255 9.72 -15.04 -7.94
C PHE A 255 8.24 -15.13 -7.52
N SER A 256 7.75 -14.15 -6.78
CA SER A 256 6.35 -14.13 -6.28
C SER A 256 5.34 -13.90 -7.39
N GLY A 257 5.70 -13.16 -8.46
CA GLY A 257 4.85 -12.99 -9.62
C GLY A 257 4.86 -14.24 -10.51
N ARG A 258 5.88 -14.39 -11.36
CA ARG A 258 5.90 -15.44 -12.39
C ARG A 258 5.89 -16.87 -11.85
N LEU A 259 6.70 -17.15 -10.84
CA LEU A 259 6.80 -18.51 -10.34
C LEU A 259 5.58 -18.91 -9.51
N SER A 260 5.03 -18.00 -8.71
CA SER A 260 3.79 -18.25 -7.97
C SER A 260 2.63 -18.51 -8.91
N ASP A 261 2.44 -17.69 -9.95
CA ASP A 261 1.38 -17.88 -10.94
C ASP A 261 1.54 -19.19 -11.73
N TRP A 262 2.77 -19.50 -12.17
CA TRP A 262 3.06 -20.78 -12.83
C TRP A 262 2.74 -21.99 -11.93
N LEU A 263 3.12 -21.92 -10.66
CA LEU A 263 2.88 -22.98 -9.69
C LEU A 263 1.37 -23.15 -9.43
N THR A 264 0.65 -22.04 -9.24
CA THR A 264 -0.81 -22.04 -9.04
C THR A 264 -1.55 -22.65 -10.23
N ILE A 265 -1.17 -22.29 -11.47
CA ILE A 265 -1.76 -22.87 -12.69
C ILE A 265 -1.45 -24.36 -12.77
N LYS A 266 -0.23 -24.78 -12.46
CA LYS A 266 0.18 -26.19 -12.47
C LYS A 266 -0.59 -27.03 -11.43
N LEU A 267 -0.81 -26.49 -10.24
CA LEU A 267 -1.58 -27.12 -9.18
C LEU A 267 -3.08 -27.18 -9.54
N ALA A 268 -3.65 -26.10 -10.06
CA ALA A 268 -5.02 -26.09 -10.53
C ALA A 268 -5.27 -27.14 -11.64
N ARG A 269 -4.35 -27.30 -12.58
CA ARG A 269 -4.42 -28.36 -13.60
C ARG A 269 -4.40 -29.77 -13.01
N ARG A 270 -3.69 -29.98 -11.88
CA ARG A 270 -3.70 -31.26 -11.17
C ARG A 270 -4.98 -31.48 -10.37
N ASN A 271 -5.66 -30.39 -9.98
CA ASN A 271 -6.92 -30.41 -9.25
C ASN A 271 -8.13 -30.26 -10.21
N ASN A 272 -8.14 -30.99 -11.31
CA ASN A 272 -9.24 -31.01 -12.31
C ASN A 272 -9.63 -29.62 -12.85
N GLY A 273 -8.71 -28.67 -12.88
CA GLY A 273 -8.95 -27.31 -13.36
C GLY A 273 -9.54 -26.34 -12.31
N VAL A 274 -9.79 -26.83 -11.09
CA VAL A 274 -10.30 -25.97 -9.99
C VAL A 274 -9.13 -25.27 -9.30
N MET A 275 -9.15 -23.94 -9.30
CA MET A 275 -8.17 -23.11 -8.59
C MET A 275 -8.66 -22.86 -7.16
N GLU A 276 -7.85 -23.22 -6.18
CA GLU A 276 -8.06 -22.92 -4.76
C GLU A 276 -7.08 -21.83 -4.32
N ALA A 277 -7.51 -20.93 -3.43
CA ALA A 277 -6.66 -19.83 -2.94
C ALA A 277 -5.42 -20.38 -2.21
N GLU A 278 -5.52 -21.55 -1.59
CA GLU A 278 -4.44 -22.26 -0.88
C GLU A 278 -3.27 -22.66 -1.79
N HIS A 279 -3.51 -22.82 -3.09
CA HIS A 279 -2.43 -23.12 -4.04
C HIS A 279 -1.38 -22.01 -4.09
N ARG A 280 -1.74 -20.76 -3.73
CA ARG A 280 -0.78 -19.66 -3.62
C ARG A 280 0.15 -19.74 -2.42
N LEU A 281 -0.18 -20.53 -1.41
CA LEU A 281 0.65 -20.63 -0.20
C LEU A 281 1.89 -21.54 -0.35
N TRP A 282 1.97 -22.35 -1.40
CA TRP A 282 3.10 -23.26 -1.60
C TRP A 282 4.48 -22.61 -1.62
N PRO A 283 4.69 -21.42 -2.22
CA PRO A 283 5.99 -20.76 -2.17
C PRO A 283 6.46 -20.39 -0.75
N PHE A 284 5.57 -20.32 0.24
CA PHE A 284 5.97 -20.11 1.64
C PHE A 284 6.84 -21.25 2.17
N ALA A 285 6.75 -22.46 1.63
CA ALA A 285 7.58 -23.58 2.05
C ALA A 285 9.09 -23.26 1.91
N ALA A 286 9.49 -22.55 0.86
CA ALA A 286 10.86 -22.08 0.70
C ALA A 286 11.21 -20.99 1.74
N CYS A 287 10.30 -20.08 2.03
CA CYS A 287 10.52 -19.00 2.99
C CYS A 287 10.69 -19.49 4.42
N VAL A 288 10.00 -20.58 4.82
CA VAL A 288 10.12 -21.19 6.16
C VAL A 288 11.57 -21.60 6.46
N ILE A 289 12.32 -22.04 5.47
CA ILE A 289 13.73 -22.44 5.63
C ILE A 289 14.65 -21.22 5.46
N MET A 290 14.39 -20.38 4.48
CA MET A 290 15.27 -19.27 4.14
C MET A 290 15.30 -18.18 5.22
N VAL A 291 14.14 -17.81 5.80
CA VAL A 291 14.07 -16.74 6.81
C VAL A 291 14.95 -17.05 8.03
N PRO A 292 14.80 -18.20 8.73
CA PRO A 292 15.66 -18.50 9.86
C PRO A 292 17.14 -18.60 9.48
N ALA A 293 17.46 -19.21 8.33
CA ALA A 293 18.84 -19.39 7.88
C ALA A 293 19.55 -18.04 7.70
N PHE A 294 18.91 -17.07 7.05
CA PHE A 294 19.52 -15.76 6.81
C PHE A 294 19.49 -14.84 8.05
N LEU A 295 18.52 -15.00 8.95
CA LEU A 295 18.54 -14.30 10.24
C LEU A 295 19.66 -14.83 11.14
N ILE A 296 19.90 -16.15 11.15
CA ILE A 296 21.02 -16.72 11.86
C ILE A 296 22.35 -16.23 11.25
N LEU A 297 22.45 -16.23 9.92
CA LEU A 297 23.63 -15.70 9.24
C LEU A 297 23.88 -14.23 9.59
N TRP A 298 22.82 -13.41 9.68
CA TRP A 298 22.92 -12.03 10.10
C TRP A 298 23.35 -11.87 11.56
N GLY A 299 22.63 -12.49 12.50
CA GLY A 299 22.86 -12.31 13.93
C GLY A 299 24.13 -13.02 14.43
N VAL A 300 24.22 -14.33 14.18
CA VAL A 300 25.36 -15.15 14.62
C VAL A 300 26.63 -14.80 13.81
N GLY A 301 26.47 -14.55 12.52
CA GLY A 301 27.56 -14.12 11.66
C GLY A 301 28.20 -12.80 12.12
N ALA A 302 27.36 -11.81 12.49
CA ALA A 302 27.82 -10.54 13.04
C ALA A 302 28.56 -10.75 14.38
N ALA A 303 28.04 -11.61 15.27
CA ALA A 303 28.67 -11.92 16.56
C ALA A 303 30.05 -12.58 16.42
N HIS A 304 30.24 -13.40 15.39
CA HIS A 304 31.52 -14.08 15.12
C HIS A 304 32.45 -13.29 14.17
N GLY A 305 32.07 -12.06 13.76
CA GLY A 305 32.90 -11.22 12.91
C GLY A 305 33.20 -11.82 11.54
N ILE A 306 32.24 -12.51 10.92
CA ILE A 306 32.40 -13.05 9.56
C ILE A 306 32.65 -11.92 8.55
N HIS A 307 33.17 -12.28 7.39
CA HIS A 307 33.39 -11.31 6.31
C HIS A 307 32.11 -10.51 5.97
N TRP A 308 32.23 -9.21 5.84
CA TRP A 308 31.11 -8.28 5.61
C TRP A 308 30.18 -8.68 4.45
N PHE A 309 30.72 -9.35 3.43
CA PHE A 309 29.94 -9.82 2.29
C PHE A 309 28.82 -10.81 2.70
N GLY A 310 29.09 -11.68 3.69
CA GLY A 310 28.09 -12.61 4.21
C GLY A 310 26.89 -11.90 4.85
N LEU A 311 27.15 -10.80 5.57
CA LEU A 311 26.10 -9.98 6.15
C LEU A 311 25.27 -9.24 5.09
N VAL A 312 25.96 -8.62 4.11
CA VAL A 312 25.29 -7.91 3.00
C VAL A 312 24.45 -8.89 2.17
N PHE A 313 24.94 -10.12 1.96
CA PHE A 313 24.17 -11.17 1.28
C PHE A 313 22.93 -11.58 2.11
N ALA A 314 23.06 -11.76 3.42
CA ALA A 314 21.94 -12.05 4.31
C ALA A 314 20.86 -10.95 4.25
N MET A 315 21.26 -9.66 4.24
CA MET A 315 20.34 -8.52 4.05
C MET A 315 19.51 -8.66 2.77
N GLY A 316 20.15 -8.97 1.65
CA GLY A 316 19.49 -9.17 0.36
C GLY A 316 18.48 -10.33 0.38
N CYS A 317 18.86 -11.44 1.02
CA CYS A 317 17.99 -12.60 1.15
C CYS A 317 16.79 -12.38 2.09
N VAL A 318 16.97 -11.63 3.18
CA VAL A 318 15.86 -11.21 4.04
C VAL A 318 14.90 -10.29 3.29
N ALA A 319 15.42 -9.36 2.49
CA ALA A 319 14.59 -8.49 1.64
C ALA A 319 13.84 -9.29 0.56
N PHE A 320 14.48 -10.30 -0.04
CA PHE A 320 13.85 -11.25 -0.97
C PHE A 320 12.66 -11.96 -0.31
N THR A 321 12.89 -12.60 0.85
CA THR A 321 11.83 -13.36 1.55
C THR A 321 10.71 -12.45 2.04
N SER A 322 11.02 -11.22 2.47
CA SER A 322 10.00 -10.23 2.85
C SER A 322 9.13 -9.85 1.65
N SER A 323 9.71 -9.59 0.48
CA SER A 323 8.96 -9.28 -0.73
C SER A 323 8.03 -10.43 -1.15
N VAL A 324 8.54 -11.66 -1.12
CA VAL A 324 7.74 -12.86 -1.43
C VAL A 324 6.61 -13.04 -0.44
N GLY A 325 6.91 -12.92 0.86
CA GLY A 325 5.95 -13.11 1.95
C GLY A 325 4.79 -12.11 1.90
N VAL A 326 5.11 -10.83 1.70
CA VAL A 326 4.13 -9.75 1.55
C VAL A 326 3.20 -9.99 0.36
N THR A 327 3.77 -10.25 -0.80
CA THR A 327 3.00 -10.44 -2.05
C THR A 327 2.06 -11.64 -1.95
N ILE A 328 2.53 -12.76 -1.44
CA ILE A 328 1.72 -13.98 -1.33
C ILE A 328 0.61 -13.81 -0.30
N SER A 329 0.89 -13.18 0.86
CA SER A 329 -0.11 -12.94 1.91
C SER A 329 -1.26 -12.07 1.41
N VAL A 330 -0.97 -11.00 0.69
CA VAL A 330 -1.97 -10.09 0.13
C VAL A 330 -2.77 -10.77 -0.97
N ASN A 331 -2.10 -11.47 -1.89
CA ASN A 331 -2.78 -12.18 -2.98
C ASN A 331 -3.70 -13.29 -2.45
N TYR A 332 -3.29 -14.03 -1.43
CA TYR A 332 -4.12 -15.04 -0.78
C TYR A 332 -5.43 -14.45 -0.23
N MET A 333 -5.35 -13.30 0.43
CA MET A 333 -6.52 -12.60 0.95
C MET A 333 -7.44 -12.10 -0.18
N ILE A 334 -6.87 -11.52 -1.25
CA ILE A 334 -7.64 -11.01 -2.40
C ILE A 334 -8.36 -12.15 -3.12
N ASP A 335 -7.68 -13.29 -3.33
CA ASP A 335 -8.28 -14.45 -4.00
C ASP A 335 -9.36 -15.12 -3.15
N SER A 336 -9.24 -15.05 -1.81
CA SER A 336 -10.24 -15.61 -0.88
C SER A 336 -11.48 -14.72 -0.72
N TYR A 337 -11.31 -13.38 -0.77
CA TYR A 337 -12.37 -12.40 -0.51
C TYR A 337 -12.36 -11.27 -1.53
N HIS A 338 -12.72 -11.56 -2.76
CA HIS A 338 -12.66 -10.61 -3.87
C HIS A 338 -13.53 -9.36 -3.65
N ASP A 339 -14.78 -9.56 -3.19
CA ASP A 339 -15.78 -8.49 -3.10
C ASP A 339 -15.50 -7.47 -1.97
N ILE A 340 -14.84 -7.90 -0.90
CA ILE A 340 -14.53 -7.07 0.28
C ILE A 340 -13.04 -6.76 0.42
N SER A 341 -12.24 -7.05 -0.61
CA SER A 341 -10.78 -6.92 -0.57
C SER A 341 -10.30 -5.54 -0.12
N GLY A 342 -10.99 -4.48 -0.51
CA GLY A 342 -10.65 -3.10 -0.14
C GLY A 342 -10.72 -2.83 1.37
N ASP A 343 -11.80 -3.27 2.04
CA ASP A 343 -11.95 -3.12 3.49
C ASP A 343 -11.04 -4.11 4.26
N ALA A 344 -10.84 -5.31 3.69
CA ALA A 344 -9.98 -6.34 4.26
C ALA A 344 -8.49 -5.93 4.28
N ILE A 345 -7.99 -5.26 3.23
CA ILE A 345 -6.62 -4.73 3.18
C ILE A 345 -6.36 -3.76 4.35
N VAL A 346 -7.32 -2.91 4.70
CA VAL A 346 -7.18 -1.99 5.85
C VAL A 346 -6.96 -2.76 7.14
N THR A 347 -7.69 -3.86 7.34
CA THR A 347 -7.54 -4.74 8.52
C THR A 347 -6.17 -5.45 8.51
N VAL A 348 -5.72 -5.94 7.37
CA VAL A 348 -4.39 -6.55 7.19
C VAL A 348 -3.28 -5.56 7.58
N ILE A 349 -3.37 -4.31 7.11
CA ILE A 349 -2.44 -3.23 7.46
C ILE A 349 -2.47 -2.92 8.96
N LEU A 350 -3.65 -2.94 9.59
CA LEU A 350 -3.79 -2.72 11.03
C LEU A 350 -3.06 -3.80 11.84
N ILE A 351 -3.26 -5.09 11.50
CA ILE A 351 -2.58 -6.22 12.16
C ILE A 351 -1.07 -6.09 11.98
N ARG A 352 -0.60 -5.88 10.76
CA ARG A 352 0.82 -5.70 10.44
C ARG A 352 1.47 -4.57 11.27
N ASN A 353 0.83 -3.41 11.32
CA ASN A 353 1.37 -2.26 12.05
C ASN A 353 1.39 -2.50 13.56
N THR A 354 0.38 -3.17 14.11
CA THR A 354 0.34 -3.57 15.52
C THR A 354 1.49 -4.54 15.86
N MET A 355 1.75 -5.52 15.01
CA MET A 355 2.87 -6.45 15.19
C MET A 355 4.22 -5.73 15.10
N SER A 356 4.40 -4.85 14.10
CA SER A 356 5.63 -4.06 13.96
C SER A 356 5.88 -3.15 15.16
N PHE A 357 4.82 -2.57 15.73
CA PHE A 357 4.91 -1.79 16.95
C PHE A 357 5.36 -2.67 18.14
N ALA A 358 4.73 -3.81 18.35
CA ALA A 358 5.05 -4.71 19.47
C ALA A 358 6.51 -5.15 19.45
N ILE A 359 7.04 -5.56 18.30
CA ILE A 359 8.42 -6.05 18.20
C ILE A 359 9.47 -4.94 18.33
N SER A 360 9.12 -3.69 18.04
CA SER A 360 10.04 -2.57 18.16
C SER A 360 10.35 -2.20 19.63
N TYR A 361 9.57 -2.70 20.58
CA TYR A 361 9.75 -2.49 22.02
C TYR A 361 10.24 -3.73 22.77
N GLY A 362 10.32 -4.89 22.13
CA GLY A 362 10.85 -6.12 22.68
C GLY A 362 12.28 -6.38 22.23
#